data_6cc61fd8c2574b285e83b47074f3835c
#
_entry.id   6cc61fd8c2574b285e83b47074f3835c
#
_cell.length_a   1.000
_cell.length_b   1.000
_cell.length_c   1.000
_cell.angle_alpha   90.00
_cell.angle_beta   90.00
_cell.angle_gamma   90.00
#
_symmetry.space_group_name_H-M   'P 1'
#
loop_
_entity.id
_entity.type
_entity.pdbx_description
1 polymer ?
#
loop_
_entity_poly.entity_id
_entity_poly.type
_entity_poly.pdbx_seq_one_letter_code
_entity_poly.pdbx_strand_id
1 'polypeptide(L)'
;MTMLDYIGEQPELFRKALETRKVWTEEFCQIFAGEKPDSIYLIASGTSGNAARAAAPFLEWVWERPVHALAPSCLSRVWGKRPLLLFISQGGKSVNMLTAAERMKGYLRIAVTGNADSTLNALCEHQILIPCGEEAIGPKTKGYTMTILLLYLLALESGLFEGSLNKRRYEESMSALERTAGQFVENLRRTRV
;
A
#
# COMPACT_ATOMS: atom_id res chain seq x y z
N MET A 1 1.92 -9.86 -23.17
CA MET A 1 1.79 -8.48 -22.66
C MET A 1 3.17 -7.94 -22.35
N THR A 2 3.45 -6.75 -22.82
CA THR A 2 4.70 -6.02 -22.62
C THR A 2 4.58 -5.08 -21.41
N MET A 3 5.68 -4.47 -20.98
CA MET A 3 5.66 -3.44 -19.95
C MET A 3 4.77 -2.25 -20.34
N LEU A 4 4.78 -1.87 -21.62
CA LEU A 4 3.95 -0.77 -22.13
C LEU A 4 2.45 -1.08 -22.06
N ASP A 5 2.06 -2.34 -22.26
CA ASP A 5 0.67 -2.75 -22.12
C ASP A 5 0.21 -2.55 -20.68
N TYR A 6 1.00 -2.98 -19.67
CA TYR A 6 0.70 -2.79 -18.27
C TYR A 6 0.71 -1.31 -17.83
N ILE A 7 1.58 -0.48 -18.41
CA ILE A 7 1.56 0.97 -18.20
C ILE A 7 0.28 1.56 -18.74
N GLY A 8 -0.22 1.07 -19.89
CA GLY A 8 -1.47 1.51 -20.51
C GLY A 8 -2.71 1.20 -19.68
N GLU A 9 -2.68 0.18 -18.82
CA GLU A 9 -3.80 -0.19 -17.91
C GLU A 9 -3.93 0.75 -16.70
N GLN A 10 -2.87 1.44 -16.31
CA GLN A 10 -2.81 2.21 -15.05
C GLN A 10 -3.92 3.26 -14.91
N PRO A 11 -4.26 4.08 -15.92
CA PRO A 11 -5.30 5.10 -15.77
C PRO A 11 -6.66 4.54 -15.37
N GLU A 12 -7.04 3.41 -15.97
CA GLU A 12 -8.30 2.74 -15.68
C GLU A 12 -8.32 2.12 -14.28
N LEU A 13 -7.25 1.39 -13.94
CA LEU A 13 -7.07 0.79 -12.62
C LEU A 13 -7.07 1.84 -11.51
N PHE A 14 -6.38 2.96 -11.75
CA PHE A 14 -6.30 4.06 -10.79
C PHE A 14 -7.69 4.67 -10.52
N ARG A 15 -8.46 4.99 -11.58
CA ARG A 15 -9.81 5.53 -11.47
C ARG A 15 -10.74 4.55 -10.74
N LYS A 16 -10.75 3.28 -11.16
CA LYS A 16 -11.55 2.23 -10.53
C LYS A 16 -11.23 2.07 -9.04
N ALA A 17 -9.94 2.11 -8.67
CA ALA A 17 -9.54 2.00 -7.27
C ALA A 17 -10.01 3.19 -6.42
N LEU A 18 -10.02 4.41 -6.97
CA LEU A 18 -10.60 5.58 -6.30
C LEU A 18 -12.12 5.43 -6.09
N GLU A 19 -12.85 4.99 -7.12
CA GLU A 19 -14.29 4.79 -7.07
C GLU A 19 -14.71 3.72 -6.06
N THR A 20 -13.96 2.61 -6.01
CA THR A 20 -14.26 1.46 -5.16
C THR A 20 -13.43 1.43 -3.87
N ARG A 21 -12.79 2.53 -3.49
CA ARG A 21 -11.80 2.57 -2.40
C ARG A 21 -12.25 1.95 -1.08
N LYS A 22 -13.52 2.11 -0.72
CA LYS A 22 -14.06 1.55 0.52
C LYS A 22 -13.94 0.02 0.59
N VAL A 23 -14.05 -0.66 -0.55
CA VAL A 23 -13.85 -2.13 -0.63
C VAL A 23 -12.45 -2.54 -0.16
N TRP A 24 -11.45 -1.68 -0.38
CA TRP A 24 -10.05 -1.96 -0.07
C TRP A 24 -9.63 -1.45 1.32
N THR A 25 -10.37 -0.52 1.90
CA THR A 25 -9.93 0.25 3.07
C THR A 25 -10.82 0.08 4.31
N GLU A 26 -12.06 -0.39 4.18
CA GLU A 26 -13.03 -0.41 5.28
C GLU A 26 -12.57 -1.27 6.46
N GLU A 27 -12.14 -2.51 6.20
CA GLU A 27 -11.62 -3.40 7.24
C GLU A 27 -10.37 -2.80 7.91
N PHE A 28 -9.46 -2.25 7.09
CA PHE A 28 -8.26 -1.59 7.61
C PHE A 28 -8.60 -0.41 8.53
N CYS A 29 -9.58 0.41 8.18
CA CYS A 29 -10.00 1.53 9.02
C CYS A 29 -10.48 1.07 10.39
N GLN A 30 -11.25 -0.03 10.44
CA GLN A 30 -11.73 -0.61 11.70
C GLN A 30 -10.57 -1.15 12.54
N ILE A 31 -9.65 -1.90 11.93
CA ILE A 31 -8.45 -2.42 12.59
C ILE A 31 -7.60 -1.26 13.13
N PHE A 32 -7.29 -0.28 12.28
CA PHE A 32 -6.43 0.84 12.61
C PHE A 32 -6.99 1.67 13.79
N ALA A 33 -8.28 1.97 13.77
CA ALA A 33 -8.93 2.73 14.83
C ALA A 33 -9.09 1.91 16.14
N GLY A 34 -9.29 0.59 16.04
CA GLY A 34 -9.38 -0.30 17.21
C GLY A 34 -8.04 -0.50 17.90
N GLU A 35 -7.02 -0.81 17.13
CA GLU A 35 -5.67 -1.13 17.62
C GLU A 35 -4.85 0.13 17.98
N LYS A 36 -5.16 1.27 17.40
CA LYS A 36 -4.51 2.58 17.65
C LYS A 36 -2.97 2.45 17.61
N PRO A 37 -2.40 2.03 16.49
CA PRO A 37 -0.96 1.82 16.40
C PRO A 37 -0.19 3.11 16.68
N ASP A 38 0.92 3.02 17.41
CA ASP A 38 1.79 4.14 17.74
C ASP A 38 3.00 4.27 16.81
N SER A 39 3.23 3.26 15.98
CA SER A 39 4.26 3.25 14.94
C SER A 39 3.86 2.29 13.82
N ILE A 40 4.21 2.61 12.58
CA ILE A 40 3.86 1.81 11.40
C ILE A 40 5.13 1.37 10.68
N TYR A 41 5.18 0.10 10.30
CA TYR A 41 6.30 -0.49 9.56
C TYR A 41 5.82 -0.99 8.21
N LEU A 42 6.37 -0.42 7.13
CA LEU A 42 6.16 -0.86 5.76
C LEU A 42 7.32 -1.80 5.40
N ILE A 43 7.09 -3.09 5.45
CA ILE A 43 8.12 -4.10 5.18
C ILE A 43 7.99 -4.53 3.73
N ALA A 44 8.99 -4.20 2.92
CA ALA A 44 8.94 -4.46 1.48
C ALA A 44 10.34 -4.52 0.85
N SER A 45 10.47 -5.16 -0.31
CA SER A 45 11.70 -5.20 -1.10
C SER A 45 11.44 -4.93 -2.58
N GLY A 46 12.50 -4.65 -3.34
CA GLY A 46 12.39 -4.38 -4.78
C GLY A 46 11.44 -3.24 -5.09
N THR A 47 10.59 -3.44 -6.09
CA THR A 47 9.60 -2.46 -6.55
C THR A 47 8.60 -2.08 -5.44
N SER A 48 8.12 -3.06 -4.67
CA SER A 48 7.25 -2.80 -3.51
C SER A 48 7.98 -1.97 -2.43
N GLY A 49 9.29 -2.20 -2.21
CA GLY A 49 10.10 -1.39 -1.31
C GLY A 49 10.26 0.05 -1.77
N ASN A 50 10.38 0.28 -3.09
CA ASN A 50 10.37 1.62 -3.66
C ASN A 50 9.03 2.32 -3.44
N ALA A 51 7.92 1.61 -3.65
CA ALA A 51 6.58 2.12 -3.41
C ALA A 51 6.37 2.49 -1.93
N ALA A 52 6.78 1.62 -1.01
CA ALA A 52 6.70 1.87 0.42
C ALA A 52 7.49 3.12 0.84
N ARG A 53 8.73 3.28 0.36
CA ARG A 53 9.54 4.47 0.64
C ARG A 53 8.94 5.74 0.06
N ALA A 54 8.39 5.68 -1.15
CA ALA A 54 7.73 6.83 -1.77
C ALA A 54 6.46 7.26 -1.01
N ALA A 55 5.72 6.29 -0.46
CA ALA A 55 4.50 6.57 0.26
C ALA A 55 4.72 7.02 1.72
N ALA A 56 5.77 6.53 2.38
CA ALA A 56 5.99 6.70 3.83
C ALA A 56 5.84 8.16 4.33
N PRO A 57 6.42 9.20 3.70
CA PRO A 57 6.29 10.58 4.19
C PRO A 57 4.84 11.08 4.19
N PHE A 58 4.04 10.68 3.19
CA PHE A 58 2.63 11.04 3.13
C PHE A 58 1.82 10.34 4.21
N LEU A 59 2.08 9.05 4.45
CA LEU A 59 1.43 8.29 5.49
C LEU A 59 1.75 8.86 6.88
N GLU A 60 3.02 9.22 7.13
CA GLU A 60 3.45 9.86 8.37
C GLU A 60 2.74 11.19 8.61
N TRP A 61 2.60 11.99 7.56
CA TRP A 61 1.86 13.25 7.64
C TRP A 61 0.37 13.06 7.94
N VAL A 62 -0.29 12.03 7.34
CA VAL A 62 -1.71 11.77 7.56
C VAL A 62 -1.98 11.20 8.94
N TRP A 63 -1.19 10.20 9.33
CA TRP A 63 -1.40 9.48 10.60
C TRP A 63 -0.80 10.20 11.83
N GLU A 64 0.06 11.19 11.60
CA GLU A 64 0.81 11.91 12.66
C GLU A 64 1.58 10.93 13.57
N ARG A 65 2.15 9.87 12.98
CA ARG A 65 2.88 8.78 13.65
C ARG A 65 4.10 8.37 12.83
N PRO A 66 5.17 7.87 13.46
CA PRO A 66 6.35 7.38 12.76
C PRO A 66 6.02 6.26 11.77
N VAL A 67 6.47 6.40 10.53
CA VAL A 67 6.32 5.41 9.46
C VAL A 67 7.70 4.99 8.96
N HIS A 68 8.03 3.72 9.15
CA HIS A 68 9.33 3.14 8.81
C HIS A 68 9.21 2.24 7.57
N ALA A 69 9.86 2.58 6.47
CA ALA A 69 9.93 1.74 5.28
C ALA A 69 11.25 0.94 5.27
N LEU A 70 11.16 -0.38 5.47
CA LEU A 70 12.31 -1.27 5.67
C LEU A 70 12.30 -2.46 4.72
N ALA A 71 13.50 -2.93 4.35
CA ALA A 71 13.63 -4.23 3.71
C ALA A 71 13.42 -5.36 4.76
N PRO A 72 12.87 -6.53 4.37
CA PRO A 72 12.68 -7.66 5.28
C PRO A 72 13.96 -8.09 6.01
N SER A 73 15.12 -8.00 5.34
CA SER A 73 16.42 -8.30 5.90
C SER A 73 16.89 -7.30 6.98
N CYS A 74 16.37 -6.07 6.94
CA CYS A 74 16.69 -5.01 7.91
C CYS A 74 15.75 -5.00 9.12
N LEU A 75 14.70 -5.83 9.11
CA LEU A 75 13.72 -5.92 10.19
C LEU A 75 14.30 -6.76 11.35
N SER A 76 15.09 -6.15 12.21
CA SER A 76 15.68 -6.80 13.38
C SER A 76 14.91 -6.52 14.67
N ARG A 77 14.35 -5.33 14.80
CA ARG A 77 13.63 -4.86 15.97
C ARG A 77 12.51 -3.91 15.57
N VAL A 78 11.41 -3.98 16.29
CA VAL A 78 10.24 -3.10 16.15
C VAL A 78 10.14 -2.24 17.41
N TRP A 79 9.95 -0.95 17.22
CA TRP A 79 9.78 0.02 18.30
C TRP A 79 8.31 0.45 18.36
N GLY A 80 7.84 0.75 19.55
CA GLY A 80 6.46 1.12 19.83
C GLY A 80 5.82 0.14 20.81
N LYS A 81 4.74 0.57 21.44
CA LYS A 81 3.95 -0.30 22.32
C LYS A 81 2.90 -1.08 21.53
N ARG A 82 2.44 -0.51 20.42
CA ARG A 82 1.42 -1.06 19.51
C ARG A 82 1.85 -0.85 18.06
N PRO A 83 2.94 -1.47 17.61
CA PRO A 83 3.38 -1.31 16.23
C PRO A 83 2.47 -2.08 15.27
N LEU A 84 2.15 -1.47 14.14
CA LEU A 84 1.47 -2.10 13.01
C LEU A 84 2.49 -2.46 11.92
N LEU A 85 2.52 -3.70 11.48
CA LEU A 85 3.43 -4.18 10.45
C LEU A 85 2.67 -4.49 9.16
N LEU A 86 2.91 -3.72 8.10
CA LEU A 86 2.39 -3.96 6.76
C LEU A 86 3.46 -4.68 5.92
N PHE A 87 3.25 -5.94 5.63
CA PHE A 87 4.12 -6.77 4.79
C PHE A 87 3.66 -6.67 3.33
N ILE A 88 4.40 -5.91 2.50
CA ILE A 88 3.98 -5.55 1.15
C ILE A 88 4.76 -6.37 0.12
N SER A 89 4.06 -7.22 -0.63
CA SER A 89 4.66 -8.08 -1.65
C SER A 89 3.66 -8.46 -2.73
N GLN A 90 3.87 -8.07 -3.98
CA GLN A 90 2.96 -8.37 -5.09
C GLN A 90 2.61 -9.85 -5.21
N GLY A 91 3.60 -10.73 -5.22
CA GLY A 91 3.37 -12.17 -5.32
C GLY A 91 3.18 -12.89 -4.00
N GLY A 92 3.56 -12.26 -2.87
CA GLY A 92 3.44 -12.84 -1.53
C GLY A 92 4.24 -14.14 -1.30
N LYS A 93 5.27 -14.43 -2.12
CA LYS A 93 6.04 -15.68 -2.10
C LYS A 93 7.55 -15.48 -1.83
N SER A 94 7.99 -14.25 -1.57
CA SER A 94 9.41 -13.96 -1.31
C SER A 94 9.86 -14.61 0.00
N VAL A 95 10.88 -15.45 -0.05
CA VAL A 95 11.42 -16.18 1.13
C VAL A 95 11.78 -15.21 2.26
N ASN A 96 12.50 -14.13 1.95
CA ASN A 96 12.88 -13.14 2.97
C ASN A 96 11.66 -12.47 3.61
N MET A 97 10.59 -12.26 2.84
CA MET A 97 9.34 -11.70 3.34
C MET A 97 8.62 -12.67 4.27
N LEU A 98 8.50 -13.94 3.85
CA LEU A 98 7.87 -14.98 4.67
C LEU A 98 8.63 -15.20 5.98
N THR A 99 9.96 -15.30 5.91
CA THR A 99 10.82 -15.42 7.11
C THR A 99 10.66 -14.22 8.05
N ALA A 100 10.58 -13.00 7.50
CA ALA A 100 10.37 -11.80 8.32
C ALA A 100 8.99 -11.80 8.97
N ALA A 101 7.94 -12.19 8.23
CA ALA A 101 6.58 -12.29 8.77
C ALA A 101 6.49 -13.31 9.91
N GLU A 102 7.09 -14.49 9.74
CA GLU A 102 7.15 -15.52 10.80
C GLU A 102 7.88 -15.02 12.05
N ARG A 103 9.03 -14.35 11.90
CA ARG A 103 9.80 -13.82 13.03
C ARG A 103 9.03 -12.77 13.82
N MET A 104 8.11 -12.08 13.20
CA MET A 104 7.28 -11.03 13.81
C MET A 104 5.92 -11.55 14.30
N LYS A 105 5.77 -12.87 14.46
CA LYS A 105 4.61 -13.46 15.10
C LYS A 105 4.44 -12.90 16.52
N GLY A 106 3.21 -12.45 16.82
CA GLY A 106 2.91 -11.78 18.09
C GLY A 106 2.78 -10.25 17.98
N TYR A 107 3.11 -9.66 16.82
CA TYR A 107 2.73 -8.29 16.46
C TYR A 107 1.51 -8.30 15.55
N LEU A 108 0.79 -7.18 15.48
CA LEU A 108 -0.27 -6.98 14.48
C LEU A 108 0.35 -6.91 13.09
N ARG A 109 0.06 -7.91 12.24
CA ARG A 109 0.62 -8.05 10.89
C ARG A 109 -0.49 -8.06 9.86
N ILE A 110 -0.34 -7.23 8.84
CA ILE A 110 -1.25 -7.19 7.69
C ILE A 110 -0.44 -7.49 6.42
N ALA A 111 -0.86 -8.50 5.67
CA ALA A 111 -0.32 -8.79 4.36
C ALA A 111 -0.95 -7.85 3.32
N VAL A 112 -0.12 -7.18 2.52
CA VAL A 112 -0.55 -6.32 1.40
C VAL A 112 -0.02 -6.95 0.12
N THR A 113 -0.87 -7.65 -0.62
CA THR A 113 -0.45 -8.49 -1.75
C THR A 113 -1.30 -8.28 -2.99
N GLY A 114 -0.76 -8.63 -4.16
CA GLY A 114 -1.50 -8.66 -5.43
C GLY A 114 -2.16 -10.02 -5.71
N ASN A 115 -2.04 -10.98 -4.80
CA ASN A 115 -2.57 -12.34 -4.95
C ASN A 115 -3.28 -12.76 -3.66
N ALA A 116 -4.58 -12.99 -3.73
CA ALA A 116 -5.41 -13.39 -2.59
C ALA A 116 -4.97 -14.73 -1.95
N ASP A 117 -4.45 -15.65 -2.77
CA ASP A 117 -4.03 -16.99 -2.33
C ASP A 117 -2.51 -17.05 -2.04
N SER A 118 -1.91 -15.96 -1.61
CA SER A 118 -0.48 -15.93 -1.36
C SER A 118 -0.12 -16.57 -0.01
N THR A 119 1.08 -17.17 0.06
CA THR A 119 1.62 -17.72 1.30
C THR A 119 1.75 -16.66 2.40
N LEU A 120 2.05 -15.41 2.03
CA LEU A 120 2.17 -14.31 2.97
C LEU A 120 0.82 -14.01 3.66
N ASN A 121 -0.29 -14.09 2.93
CA ASN A 121 -1.63 -13.89 3.50
C ASN A 121 -1.94 -14.91 4.60
N ALA A 122 -1.51 -16.16 4.42
CA ALA A 122 -1.70 -17.23 5.42
C ALA A 122 -0.86 -17.04 6.70
N LEU A 123 0.16 -16.19 6.66
CA LEU A 123 1.05 -15.91 7.79
C LEU A 123 0.66 -14.68 8.61
N CYS A 124 -0.22 -13.83 8.10
CA CYS A 124 -0.64 -12.59 8.74
C CYS A 124 -2.07 -12.69 9.26
N GLU A 125 -2.40 -11.90 10.27
CA GLU A 125 -3.72 -11.86 10.88
C GLU A 125 -4.78 -11.29 9.93
N HIS A 126 -4.37 -10.35 9.09
CA HIS A 126 -5.23 -9.69 8.10
C HIS A 126 -4.54 -9.59 6.75
N GLN A 127 -5.34 -9.38 5.71
CA GLN A 127 -4.85 -9.21 4.35
C GLN A 127 -5.55 -8.06 3.62
N ILE A 128 -4.82 -7.36 2.78
CA ILE A 128 -5.35 -6.34 1.88
C ILE A 128 -4.85 -6.65 0.48
N LEU A 129 -5.77 -6.67 -0.48
CA LEU A 129 -5.43 -6.93 -1.87
C LEU A 129 -5.07 -5.62 -2.60
N ILE A 130 -3.91 -5.60 -3.27
CA ILE A 130 -3.53 -4.49 -4.15
C ILE A 130 -4.41 -4.59 -5.41
N PRO A 131 -5.22 -3.56 -5.74
CA PRO A 131 -6.19 -3.61 -6.83
C PRO A 131 -5.54 -3.41 -8.21
N CYS A 132 -4.55 -4.23 -8.56
CA CYS A 132 -3.79 -4.10 -9.83
C CYS A 132 -3.99 -5.29 -10.79
N GLY A 133 -4.59 -6.40 -10.33
CA GLY A 133 -4.61 -7.64 -11.09
C GLY A 133 -3.22 -8.23 -11.31
N GLU A 134 -3.15 -9.27 -12.12
CA GLU A 134 -1.90 -9.94 -12.42
C GLU A 134 -0.98 -9.09 -13.31
N GLU A 135 0.33 -9.15 -13.02
CA GLU A 135 1.40 -8.57 -13.82
C GLU A 135 2.53 -9.59 -13.92
N ALA A 136 2.64 -10.24 -15.10
CA ALA A 136 3.51 -11.41 -15.31
C ALA A 136 4.99 -11.07 -15.53
N ILE A 137 5.37 -9.77 -15.61
CA ILE A 137 6.75 -9.33 -15.79
C ILE A 137 7.47 -9.09 -14.45
N GLY A 138 8.81 -9.20 -14.45
CA GLY A 138 9.63 -9.03 -13.25
C GLY A 138 9.54 -7.64 -12.63
N PRO A 139 10.00 -6.57 -13.31
CA PRO A 139 9.85 -5.21 -12.82
C PRO A 139 8.38 -4.77 -12.91
N LYS A 140 7.76 -4.52 -11.75
CA LYS A 140 6.35 -4.13 -11.69
C LYS A 140 6.15 -2.67 -12.08
N THR A 141 5.17 -2.41 -12.94
CA THR A 141 4.76 -1.07 -13.38
C THR A 141 3.42 -0.67 -12.74
N LYS A 142 2.33 -1.29 -13.17
CA LYS A 142 1.01 -1.06 -12.57
C LYS A 142 0.99 -1.46 -11.07
N GLY A 143 1.65 -2.57 -10.72
CA GLY A 143 1.77 -2.98 -9.33
C GLY A 143 2.47 -1.95 -8.45
N TYR A 144 3.49 -1.25 -8.97
CA TYR A 144 4.16 -0.16 -8.26
C TYR A 144 3.20 1.01 -7.97
N THR A 145 2.56 1.52 -9.02
CA THR A 145 1.65 2.67 -8.92
C THR A 145 0.45 2.36 -8.03
N MET A 146 -0.15 1.17 -8.22
CA MET A 146 -1.31 0.76 -7.44
C MET A 146 -0.98 0.46 -5.97
N THR A 147 0.27 0.05 -5.67
CA THR A 147 0.73 -0.07 -4.27
C THR A 147 0.79 1.30 -3.60
N ILE A 148 1.34 2.32 -4.27
CA ILE A 148 1.37 3.70 -3.72
C ILE A 148 -0.04 4.22 -3.51
N LEU A 149 -0.91 4.08 -4.52
CA LEU A 149 -2.29 4.52 -4.42
C LEU A 149 -3.03 3.85 -3.27
N LEU A 150 -2.91 2.53 -3.13
CA LEU A 150 -3.53 1.79 -2.03
C LEU A 150 -3.05 2.31 -0.68
N LEU A 151 -1.73 2.48 -0.49
CA LEU A 151 -1.17 3.01 0.75
C LEU A 151 -1.72 4.41 1.07
N TYR A 152 -1.84 5.29 0.07
CA TYR A 152 -2.46 6.60 0.24
C TYR A 152 -3.93 6.51 0.64
N LEU A 153 -4.70 5.62 0.00
CA LEU A 153 -6.11 5.42 0.34
C LEU A 153 -6.27 4.85 1.76
N LEU A 154 -5.44 3.89 2.15
CA LEU A 154 -5.43 3.37 3.53
C LEU A 154 -5.19 4.50 4.53
N ALA A 155 -4.22 5.38 4.25
CA ALA A 155 -3.93 6.51 5.13
C ALA A 155 -5.07 7.52 5.19
N LEU A 156 -5.58 7.95 4.03
CA LEU A 156 -6.65 8.96 3.96
C LEU A 156 -7.94 8.50 4.62
N GLU A 157 -8.39 7.28 4.29
CA GLU A 157 -9.65 6.75 4.84
C GLU A 157 -9.53 6.47 6.34
N SER A 158 -8.43 5.84 6.80
CA SER A 158 -8.25 5.58 8.24
C SER A 158 -7.98 6.86 9.04
N GLY A 159 -7.21 7.81 8.47
CA GLY A 159 -6.95 9.09 9.11
C GLY A 159 -8.22 9.94 9.28
N LEU A 160 -9.11 9.93 8.27
CA LEU A 160 -10.43 10.55 8.39
C LEU A 160 -11.30 9.82 9.42
N PHE A 161 -11.28 8.49 9.40
CA PHE A 161 -12.09 7.65 10.27
C PHE A 161 -11.73 7.81 11.76
N GLU A 162 -10.44 7.85 12.09
CA GLU A 162 -9.97 8.03 13.48
C GLU A 162 -9.85 9.50 13.92
N GLY A 163 -9.92 10.46 12.97
CA GLY A 163 -9.86 11.90 13.23
C GLY A 163 -8.47 12.53 13.24
N SER A 164 -7.40 11.81 12.84
CA SER A 164 -6.06 12.41 12.62
C SER A 164 -6.04 13.31 11.38
N LEU A 165 -6.92 13.07 10.41
CA LEU A 165 -7.09 13.88 9.22
C LEU A 165 -8.45 14.56 9.22
N ASN A 166 -8.50 15.90 9.11
CA ASN A 166 -9.77 16.62 8.99
C ASN A 166 -10.37 16.50 7.58
N LYS A 167 -11.70 16.71 7.49
CA LYS A 167 -12.47 16.56 6.25
C LYS A 167 -11.93 17.43 5.09
N ARG A 168 -11.53 18.68 5.35
CA ARG A 168 -11.00 19.55 4.31
C ARG A 168 -9.72 19.01 3.68
N ARG A 169 -8.75 18.60 4.49
CA ARG A 169 -7.49 18.01 4.01
C ARG A 169 -7.72 16.68 3.28
N TYR A 170 -8.67 15.88 3.75
CA TYR A 170 -9.09 14.67 3.05
C TYR A 170 -9.63 14.98 1.65
N GLU A 171 -10.57 15.91 1.53
CA GLU A 171 -11.17 16.31 0.24
C GLU A 171 -10.13 16.91 -0.73
N GLU A 172 -9.23 17.76 -0.23
CA GLU A 172 -8.11 18.33 -0.99
C GLU A 172 -7.19 17.21 -1.53
N SER A 173 -6.85 16.22 -0.72
CA SER A 173 -6.01 15.09 -1.10
C SER A 173 -6.70 14.16 -2.10
N MET A 174 -7.97 13.83 -1.88
CA MET A 174 -8.77 13.03 -2.82
C MET A 174 -8.88 13.72 -4.18
N SER A 175 -9.18 15.03 -4.21
CA SER A 175 -9.21 15.81 -5.45
C SER A 175 -7.84 15.83 -6.17
N ALA A 176 -6.74 15.83 -5.43
CA ALA A 176 -5.40 15.72 -6.02
C ALA A 176 -5.17 14.34 -6.67
N LEU A 177 -5.62 13.27 -6.04
CA LEU A 177 -5.54 11.91 -6.61
C LEU A 177 -6.42 11.79 -7.87
N GLU A 178 -7.62 12.35 -7.87
CA GLU A 178 -8.52 12.36 -9.04
C GLU A 178 -7.89 13.12 -10.22
N ARG A 179 -7.29 14.29 -9.97
CA ARG A 179 -6.54 15.03 -11.01
C ARG A 179 -5.36 14.23 -11.55
N THR A 180 -4.66 13.49 -10.69
CA THR A 180 -3.54 12.63 -11.10
C THR A 180 -4.03 11.54 -12.06
N ALA A 181 -5.20 10.93 -11.83
CA ALA A 181 -5.80 9.96 -12.74
C ALA A 181 -5.99 10.54 -14.16
N GLY A 182 -6.46 11.79 -14.26
CA GLY A 182 -6.59 12.49 -15.55
C GLY A 182 -5.23 12.76 -16.22
N GLN A 183 -4.23 13.13 -15.45
CA GLN A 183 -2.87 13.41 -15.96
C GLN A 183 -2.17 12.17 -16.51
N PHE A 184 -2.45 10.97 -16.00
CA PHE A 184 -1.89 9.73 -16.54
C PHE A 184 -2.17 9.58 -18.04
N VAL A 185 -3.39 9.82 -18.47
CA VAL A 185 -3.79 9.70 -19.88
C VAL A 185 -3.01 10.68 -20.74
N GLU A 186 -2.90 11.93 -20.30
CA GLU A 186 -2.17 12.97 -21.03
C GLU A 186 -0.66 12.68 -21.09
N ASN A 187 -0.06 12.26 -20.00
CA ASN A 187 1.35 11.89 -19.94
C ASN A 187 1.66 10.71 -20.87
N LEU A 188 0.81 9.69 -20.89
CA LEU A 188 0.96 8.55 -21.80
C LEU A 188 0.86 8.97 -23.28
N ARG A 189 -0.02 9.93 -23.61
CA ARG A 189 -0.10 10.48 -24.98
C ARG A 189 1.18 11.21 -25.38
N ARG A 190 1.76 12.00 -24.47
CA ARG A 190 2.98 12.77 -24.71
C ARG A 190 4.24 11.91 -24.82
N THR A 191 4.27 10.74 -24.18
CA THR A 191 5.42 9.84 -24.16
C THR A 191 5.38 8.77 -25.26
N ARG A 192 4.27 8.62 -25.95
CA ARG A 192 4.18 7.78 -27.17
C ARG A 192 4.80 8.54 -28.34
N VAL A 193 6.09 8.36 -28.55
CA VAL A 193 6.81 8.71 -29.78
C VAL A 193 6.58 7.62 -30.81
#